data_d2e7ddc31653b42cbd17e1a5de6e7749
#
_entry.id   d2e7ddc31653b42cbd17e1a5de6e7749
#
_cell.length_a   1.000
_cell.length_b   1.000
_cell.length_c   1.000
_cell.angle_alpha   90.00
_cell.angle_beta   90.00
_cell.angle_gamma   90.00
#
_symmetry.space_group_name_H-M   'P 1'
#
loop_
_entity.id
_entity.type
_entity.pdbx_description
1 polymer ?
#
loop_
_entity_poly.entity_id
_entity_poly.type
_entity_poly.pdbx_seq_one_letter_code
_entity_poly.pdbx_strand_id
1 'polypeptide(L)'
;MAYTIASCRRCALIDRVIVSTDSAEYAEIAMSYGAEAPFIRPEELAKCDSPDIEFIVHALDWLADEEREPSTLVHMRPTTPFRDPDVVSRGITAFVENEDASALRSVHEMSESAYKTLEMSPEGWLAPLGMVERALDTANLARQGFPTTYVANGYVDVLSARFIRSTGLMHGDRVMAFLTPPAVEVDTEMDFQLLEYCVANDPSLVSPVKE
;
A
#
# COMPACT_ATOMS: atom_id res chain seq x y z
N MET A 1 -10.95 1.38 7.37
CA MET A 1 -11.14 -0.08 7.18
C MET A 1 -12.31 -0.38 6.26
N ALA A 2 -13.56 0.04 6.55
CA ALA A 2 -14.78 -0.28 5.78
C ALA A 2 -14.65 -0.04 4.26
N TYR A 3 -14.12 1.11 3.85
CA TYR A 3 -13.92 1.46 2.43
C TYR A 3 -12.96 0.50 1.71
N THR A 4 -11.87 0.11 2.37
CA THR A 4 -10.91 -0.85 1.82
C THR A 4 -11.55 -2.23 1.64
N ILE A 5 -12.29 -2.70 2.65
CA ILE A 5 -13.03 -3.97 2.58
C ILE A 5 -14.06 -3.93 1.44
N ALA A 6 -14.82 -2.84 1.33
CA ALA A 6 -15.83 -2.68 0.27
C ALA A 6 -15.19 -2.69 -1.13
N SER A 7 -14.05 -2.02 -1.31
CA SER A 7 -13.30 -2.06 -2.57
C SER A 7 -12.81 -3.46 -2.91
N CYS A 8 -12.23 -4.19 -1.94
CA CYS A 8 -11.79 -5.58 -2.14
C CYS A 8 -12.96 -6.49 -2.54
N ARG A 9 -14.09 -6.41 -1.84
CA ARG A 9 -15.27 -7.25 -2.12
C ARG A 9 -15.91 -7.00 -3.49
N ARG A 10 -15.75 -5.81 -4.02
CA ARG A 10 -16.25 -5.44 -5.38
C ARG A 10 -15.27 -5.79 -6.49
N CYS A 11 -14.03 -6.17 -6.16
CA CYS A 11 -13.05 -6.63 -7.12
C CYS A 11 -13.25 -8.13 -7.37
N ALA A 12 -13.70 -8.51 -8.56
CA ALA A 12 -14.02 -9.90 -8.92
C ALA A 12 -12.78 -10.83 -8.93
N LEU A 13 -11.57 -10.28 -8.89
CA LEU A 13 -10.33 -11.04 -8.85
C LEU A 13 -9.84 -11.32 -7.41
N ILE A 14 -10.56 -10.86 -6.40
CA ILE A 14 -10.25 -11.11 -4.99
C ILE A 14 -11.24 -12.13 -4.45
N ASP A 15 -10.77 -13.34 -4.18
CA ASP A 15 -11.60 -14.44 -3.69
C ASP A 15 -11.94 -14.29 -2.19
N ARG A 16 -10.99 -13.79 -1.38
CA ARG A 16 -11.12 -13.66 0.07
C ARG A 16 -10.55 -12.33 0.54
N VAL A 17 -11.23 -11.72 1.50
CA VAL A 17 -10.77 -10.50 2.18
C VAL A 17 -10.50 -10.82 3.63
N ILE A 18 -9.22 -10.87 4.01
CA ILE A 18 -8.78 -11.22 5.36
C ILE A 18 -8.21 -9.96 6.02
N VAL A 19 -8.69 -9.65 7.22
CA VAL A 19 -8.16 -8.59 8.06
C VAL A 19 -7.31 -9.20 9.17
N SER A 20 -6.02 -8.87 9.17
CA SER A 20 -5.08 -9.22 10.22
C SER A 20 -5.00 -8.07 11.22
N THR A 21 -5.49 -8.28 12.44
CA THR A 21 -5.50 -7.29 13.52
C THR A 21 -5.25 -7.97 14.88
N ASP A 22 -4.64 -7.25 15.80
CA ASP A 22 -4.44 -7.64 17.21
C ASP A 22 -5.63 -7.27 18.10
N SER A 23 -6.59 -6.50 17.57
CA SER A 23 -7.79 -6.06 18.30
C SER A 23 -9.02 -6.91 17.93
N ALA A 24 -9.62 -7.56 18.94
CA ALA A 24 -10.88 -8.27 18.77
C ALA A 24 -12.02 -7.33 18.32
N GLU A 25 -12.04 -6.10 18.79
CA GLU A 25 -13.01 -5.09 18.37
C GLU A 25 -12.88 -4.77 16.88
N TYR A 26 -11.66 -4.56 16.40
CA TYR A 26 -11.42 -4.29 14.96
C TYR A 26 -11.71 -5.52 14.10
N ALA A 27 -11.52 -6.73 14.62
CA ALA A 27 -11.92 -7.97 13.94
C ALA A 27 -13.45 -8.03 13.77
N GLU A 28 -14.23 -7.73 14.84
CA GLU A 28 -15.69 -7.68 14.77
C GLU A 28 -16.19 -6.60 13.79
N ILE A 29 -15.58 -5.41 13.80
CA ILE A 29 -15.87 -4.35 12.83
C ILE A 29 -15.59 -4.84 11.41
N ALA A 30 -14.45 -5.46 11.15
CA ALA A 30 -14.09 -5.97 9.83
C ALA A 30 -15.11 -7.00 9.33
N MET A 31 -15.50 -7.94 10.19
CA MET A 31 -16.51 -8.96 9.87
C MET A 31 -17.88 -8.33 9.58
N SER A 32 -18.27 -7.26 10.27
CA SER A 32 -19.52 -6.55 10.00
C SER A 32 -19.58 -5.93 8.61
N TYR A 33 -18.42 -5.63 7.98
CA TYR A 33 -18.30 -5.17 6.60
C TYR A 33 -18.01 -6.31 5.61
N GLY A 34 -18.05 -7.56 6.06
CA GLY A 34 -17.95 -8.75 5.21
C GLY A 34 -16.54 -9.19 4.88
N ALA A 35 -15.55 -8.80 5.66
CA ALA A 35 -14.23 -9.41 5.66
C ALA A 35 -14.20 -10.63 6.58
N GLU A 36 -13.17 -11.46 6.43
CA GLU A 36 -12.83 -12.51 7.37
C GLU A 36 -11.78 -11.99 8.38
N ALA A 37 -11.91 -12.37 9.64
CA ALA A 37 -10.90 -12.17 10.68
C ALA A 37 -10.68 -13.51 11.40
N PRO A 38 -10.02 -14.47 10.74
CA PRO A 38 -10.00 -15.87 11.22
C PRO A 38 -9.03 -16.09 12.38
N PHE A 39 -8.20 -15.13 12.68
CA PHE A 39 -7.24 -15.13 13.78
C PHE A 39 -7.09 -13.72 14.37
N ILE A 40 -6.58 -13.66 15.59
CA ILE A 40 -6.06 -12.43 16.19
C ILE A 40 -4.55 -12.44 16.02
N ARG A 41 -4.00 -11.37 15.43
CA ARG A 41 -2.56 -11.22 15.22
C ARG A 41 -1.85 -11.19 16.58
N PRO A 42 -0.77 -11.97 16.77
CA PRO A 42 0.04 -11.89 17.97
C PRO A 42 0.57 -10.47 18.24
N GLU A 43 0.58 -10.06 19.51
CA GLU A 43 0.99 -8.71 19.92
C GLU A 43 2.43 -8.37 19.48
N GLU A 44 3.31 -9.36 19.46
CA GLU A 44 4.69 -9.20 18.99
C GLU A 44 4.81 -8.81 17.52
N LEU A 45 3.78 -9.11 16.68
CA LEU A 45 3.70 -8.75 15.26
C LEU A 45 2.86 -7.49 15.00
N ALA A 46 2.43 -6.80 16.06
CA ALA A 46 1.54 -5.65 16.00
C ALA A 46 2.15 -4.38 16.61
N LYS A 47 3.45 -4.36 16.83
CA LYS A 47 4.16 -3.19 17.36
C LYS A 47 4.23 -2.09 16.31
N CYS A 48 4.48 -0.85 16.77
CA CYS A 48 4.58 0.32 15.88
C CYS A 48 5.75 0.24 14.88
N ASP A 49 6.75 -0.59 15.15
CA ASP A 49 7.94 -0.84 14.31
C ASP A 49 7.93 -2.21 13.64
N SER A 50 6.86 -3.02 13.82
CA SER A 50 6.72 -4.33 13.16
C SER A 50 6.59 -4.14 11.64
N PRO A 51 7.48 -4.77 10.84
CA PRO A 51 7.41 -4.68 9.38
C PRO A 51 6.23 -5.49 8.83
N ASP A 52 5.65 -5.01 7.72
CA ASP A 52 4.49 -5.65 7.08
C ASP A 52 4.70 -7.13 6.75
N ILE A 53 5.93 -7.53 6.43
CA ILE A 53 6.26 -8.93 6.09
C ILE A 53 5.89 -9.91 7.21
N GLU A 54 6.00 -9.52 8.47
CA GLU A 54 5.73 -10.41 9.61
C GLU A 54 4.26 -10.83 9.66
N PHE A 55 3.33 -9.88 9.58
CA PHE A 55 1.91 -10.24 9.59
C PHE A 55 1.45 -10.89 8.27
N ILE A 56 2.12 -10.61 7.15
CA ILE A 56 1.86 -11.29 5.88
C ILE A 56 2.26 -12.76 5.98
N VAL A 57 3.44 -13.05 6.52
CA VAL A 57 3.89 -14.44 6.73
C VAL A 57 2.97 -15.17 7.70
N HIS A 58 2.59 -14.53 8.82
CA HIS A 58 1.63 -15.09 9.76
C HIS A 58 0.28 -15.46 9.10
N ALA A 59 -0.24 -14.58 8.23
CA ALA A 59 -1.47 -14.87 7.49
C ALA A 59 -1.29 -16.01 6.48
N LEU A 60 -0.13 -16.06 5.80
CA LEU A 60 0.19 -17.17 4.90
C LEU A 60 0.32 -18.50 5.65
N ASP A 61 0.95 -18.52 6.83
CA ASP A 61 1.09 -19.73 7.64
C ASP A 61 -0.28 -20.27 8.05
N TRP A 62 -1.17 -19.40 8.52
CA TRP A 62 -2.53 -19.77 8.85
C TRP A 62 -3.28 -20.34 7.62
N LEU A 63 -3.14 -19.70 6.45
CA LEU A 63 -3.77 -20.16 5.21
C LEU A 63 -3.20 -21.50 4.71
N ALA A 64 -1.92 -21.75 4.93
CA ALA A 64 -1.28 -23.03 4.58
C ALA A 64 -1.80 -24.16 5.47
N ASP A 65 -1.99 -23.91 6.77
CA ASP A 65 -2.56 -24.87 7.72
C ASP A 65 -4.02 -25.24 7.35
N GLU A 66 -4.75 -24.32 6.71
CA GLU A 66 -6.10 -24.55 6.18
C GLU A 66 -6.09 -25.17 4.75
N GLU A 67 -4.92 -25.53 4.22
CA GLU A 67 -4.74 -25.99 2.84
C GLU A 67 -5.28 -25.02 1.76
N ARG A 68 -5.22 -23.71 2.06
CA ARG A 68 -5.79 -22.62 1.24
C ARG A 68 -4.79 -21.49 0.96
N GLU A 69 -3.50 -21.79 0.95
CA GLU A 69 -2.47 -20.81 0.66
C GLU A 69 -2.64 -20.27 -0.79
N PRO A 70 -2.80 -18.96 -0.97
CA PRO A 70 -2.95 -18.37 -2.29
C PRO A 70 -1.61 -18.30 -3.01
N SER A 71 -1.61 -18.29 -4.35
CA SER A 71 -0.43 -17.97 -5.15
C SER A 71 -0.09 -16.47 -5.11
N THR A 72 -1.12 -15.65 -4.96
CA THR A 72 -1.04 -14.18 -5.05
C THR A 72 -1.77 -13.54 -3.88
N LEU A 73 -1.14 -12.56 -3.24
CA LEU A 73 -1.77 -11.72 -2.22
C LEU A 73 -1.94 -10.30 -2.75
N VAL A 74 -3.06 -9.67 -2.38
CA VAL A 74 -3.33 -8.26 -2.63
C VAL A 74 -3.26 -7.53 -1.29
N HIS A 75 -2.17 -6.82 -1.05
CA HIS A 75 -1.96 -6.09 0.18
C HIS A 75 -2.52 -4.67 0.06
N MET A 76 -3.50 -4.35 0.88
CA MET A 76 -4.20 -3.07 0.85
C MET A 76 -4.30 -2.47 2.26
N ARG A 77 -3.64 -1.34 2.46
CA ARG A 77 -3.66 -0.63 3.75
C ARG A 77 -4.98 0.11 3.96
N PRO A 78 -5.58 0.07 5.16
CA PRO A 78 -6.82 0.80 5.45
C PRO A 78 -6.65 2.32 5.42
N THR A 79 -5.42 2.83 5.55
CA THR A 79 -5.08 4.26 5.53
C THR A 79 -5.25 4.92 4.15
N THR A 80 -5.37 4.15 3.08
CA THR A 80 -5.75 4.64 1.75
C THR A 80 -7.20 4.20 1.45
N PRO A 81 -8.24 4.94 1.87
CA PRO A 81 -9.61 4.42 1.88
C PRO A 81 -10.27 4.35 0.50
N PHE A 82 -10.06 5.35 -0.35
CA PHE A 82 -10.81 5.47 -1.60
C PHE A 82 -10.07 4.81 -2.77
N ARG A 83 -10.57 3.64 -3.16
CA ARG A 83 -10.02 2.85 -4.26
C ARG A 83 -11.12 2.42 -5.22
N ASP A 84 -10.86 2.62 -6.50
CA ASP A 84 -11.68 2.07 -7.57
C ASP A 84 -11.35 0.57 -7.74
N PRO A 85 -12.32 -0.34 -7.57
CA PRO A 85 -12.13 -1.78 -7.75
C PRO A 85 -11.60 -2.15 -9.15
N ASP A 86 -11.95 -1.39 -10.17
CA ASP A 86 -11.47 -1.64 -11.54
C ASP A 86 -9.98 -1.31 -11.68
N VAL A 87 -9.48 -0.30 -10.96
CA VAL A 87 -8.04 0.00 -10.89
C VAL A 87 -7.31 -1.14 -10.19
N VAL A 88 -7.84 -1.63 -9.08
CA VAL A 88 -7.27 -2.79 -8.35
C VAL A 88 -7.23 -4.01 -9.25
N SER A 89 -8.33 -4.31 -9.95
CA SER A 89 -8.41 -5.46 -10.90
C SER A 89 -7.34 -5.36 -11.99
N ARG A 90 -7.11 -4.18 -12.57
CA ARG A 90 -6.05 -3.98 -13.58
C ARG A 90 -4.65 -4.24 -13.00
N GLY A 91 -4.40 -3.82 -11.76
CA GLY A 91 -3.12 -4.10 -11.09
C GLY A 91 -2.90 -5.60 -10.89
N ILE A 92 -3.91 -6.33 -10.42
CA ILE A 92 -3.85 -7.78 -10.24
C ILE A 92 -3.59 -8.47 -11.59
N THR A 93 -4.34 -8.11 -12.63
CA THR A 93 -4.18 -8.68 -13.98
C THR A 93 -2.77 -8.45 -14.51
N ALA A 94 -2.27 -7.21 -14.43
CA ALA A 94 -0.93 -6.87 -14.92
C ALA A 94 0.18 -7.68 -14.20
N PHE A 95 0.01 -7.95 -12.90
CA PHE A 95 0.94 -8.76 -12.14
C PHE A 95 0.88 -10.23 -12.55
N VAL A 96 -0.33 -10.80 -12.65
CA VAL A 96 -0.52 -12.23 -12.97
C VAL A 96 -0.03 -12.56 -14.39
N GLU A 97 -0.12 -11.60 -15.32
CA GLU A 97 0.37 -11.76 -16.69
C GLU A 97 1.90 -11.64 -16.82
N ASN A 98 2.61 -11.25 -15.74
CA ASN A 98 4.07 -11.07 -15.74
C ASN A 98 4.75 -12.07 -14.80
N GLU A 99 5.15 -13.23 -15.36
CA GLU A 99 5.80 -14.30 -14.60
C GLU A 99 7.18 -13.91 -14.00
N ASP A 100 7.80 -12.88 -14.51
CA ASP A 100 9.11 -12.40 -14.08
C ASP A 100 9.05 -11.46 -12.85
N ALA A 101 7.88 -10.93 -12.52
CA ALA A 101 7.72 -9.99 -11.44
C ALA A 101 7.69 -10.68 -10.07
N SER A 102 8.48 -10.19 -9.11
CA SER A 102 8.41 -10.61 -7.71
C SER A 102 7.23 -9.97 -6.98
N ALA A 103 6.88 -8.74 -7.36
CA ALA A 103 5.75 -7.98 -6.84
C ALA A 103 5.32 -6.91 -7.84
N LEU A 104 4.12 -6.34 -7.61
CA LEU A 104 3.68 -5.09 -8.24
C LEU A 104 3.39 -4.09 -7.13
N ARG A 105 3.81 -2.84 -7.31
CA ARG A 105 3.55 -1.76 -6.37
C ARG A 105 2.94 -0.54 -7.06
N SER A 106 1.85 -0.04 -6.49
CA SER A 106 1.21 1.17 -6.97
C SER A 106 2.04 2.41 -6.66
N VAL A 107 2.16 3.27 -7.66
CA VAL A 107 2.92 4.52 -7.57
C VAL A 107 2.19 5.63 -8.32
N HIS A 108 2.48 6.87 -7.97
CA HIS A 108 2.16 8.02 -8.81
C HIS A 108 3.38 8.92 -9.00
N GLU A 109 3.36 9.76 -10.03
CA GLU A 109 4.43 10.71 -10.28
C GLU A 109 4.49 11.74 -9.15
N MET A 110 5.68 11.97 -8.61
CA MET A 110 5.89 12.97 -7.56
C MET A 110 5.65 14.38 -8.08
N SER A 111 4.93 15.19 -7.33
CA SER A 111 4.79 16.63 -7.60
C SER A 111 6.12 17.37 -7.50
N GLU A 112 6.94 16.97 -6.52
CA GLU A 112 8.33 17.42 -6.35
C GLU A 112 9.30 16.30 -6.72
N SER A 113 10.35 16.63 -7.47
CA SER A 113 11.36 15.63 -7.83
C SER A 113 12.15 15.15 -6.60
N ALA A 114 12.35 13.85 -6.46
CA ALA A 114 13.22 13.30 -5.41
C ALA A 114 14.66 13.82 -5.48
N TYR A 115 15.12 14.22 -6.65
CA TYR A 115 16.44 14.86 -6.84
C TYR A 115 16.55 16.25 -6.22
N LYS A 116 15.46 16.83 -5.75
CA LYS A 116 15.41 18.11 -5.01
C LYS A 116 15.29 17.93 -3.52
N THR A 117 15.24 16.68 -3.04
CA THR A 117 15.16 16.36 -1.61
C THR A 117 16.50 16.65 -0.93
N LEU A 118 16.44 17.24 0.25
CA LEU A 118 17.61 17.64 1.03
C LEU A 118 17.68 16.83 2.34
N GLU A 119 18.88 16.56 2.78
CA GLU A 119 19.18 16.08 4.12
C GLU A 119 19.82 17.20 4.95
N MET A 120 19.65 17.16 6.26
CA MET A 120 20.26 18.13 7.17
C MET A 120 21.23 17.40 8.12
N SER A 121 22.45 17.91 8.21
CA SER A 121 23.42 17.42 9.19
C SER A 121 23.01 17.81 10.63
N PRO A 122 23.56 17.17 11.67
CA PRO A 122 23.34 17.57 13.06
C PRO A 122 23.71 19.02 13.35
N GLU A 123 24.66 19.58 12.63
CA GLU A 123 25.12 20.99 12.74
C GLU A 123 24.23 21.98 11.98
N GLY A 124 23.18 21.50 11.27
CA GLY A 124 22.20 22.33 10.57
C GLY A 124 22.56 22.66 9.11
N TRP A 125 23.54 22.00 8.50
CA TRP A 125 23.90 22.21 7.09
C TRP A 125 23.05 21.32 6.17
N LEU A 126 22.56 21.91 5.06
CA LEU A 126 21.80 21.19 4.04
C LEU A 126 22.70 20.63 2.95
N ALA A 127 22.34 19.46 2.44
CA ALA A 127 22.92 18.82 1.28
C ALA A 127 21.85 18.06 0.47
N PRO A 128 22.01 17.92 -0.88
CA PRO A 128 21.14 17.08 -1.67
C PRO A 128 21.20 15.60 -1.20
N LEU A 129 20.04 14.98 -1.02
CA LEU A 129 19.94 13.60 -0.56
C LEU A 129 20.56 12.64 -1.59
N GLY A 130 21.49 11.78 -1.12
CA GLY A 130 22.07 10.70 -1.93
C GLY A 130 22.91 11.13 -3.13
N MET A 131 23.23 12.41 -3.29
CA MET A 131 24.07 12.92 -4.36
C MET A 131 25.54 13.04 -3.94
N VAL A 132 26.45 12.73 -4.87
CA VAL A 132 27.91 12.94 -4.67
C VAL A 132 28.23 14.44 -4.63
N GLU A 133 27.62 15.21 -5.53
CA GLU A 133 27.73 16.68 -5.54
C GLU A 133 26.86 17.26 -4.42
N ARG A 134 27.49 17.98 -3.49
CA ARG A 134 26.83 18.54 -2.31
C ARG A 134 26.38 20.00 -2.48
N ALA A 135 26.68 20.63 -3.62
CA ALA A 135 26.25 21.99 -3.88
C ALA A 135 24.73 22.04 -4.09
N LEU A 136 24.04 22.88 -3.34
CA LEU A 136 22.56 23.01 -3.42
C LEU A 136 22.10 23.54 -4.78
N ASP A 137 22.97 24.26 -5.50
CA ASP A 137 22.64 24.79 -6.82
C ASP A 137 22.27 23.70 -7.82
N THR A 138 22.84 22.50 -7.71
CA THR A 138 22.49 21.35 -8.56
C THR A 138 21.07 20.85 -8.29
N ALA A 139 20.60 20.90 -7.05
CA ALA A 139 19.23 20.53 -6.68
C ALA A 139 18.21 21.66 -6.96
N ASN A 140 18.69 22.90 -7.21
CA ASN A 140 17.84 24.06 -7.46
C ASN A 140 17.54 24.30 -8.96
N LEU A 141 17.89 23.37 -9.83
CA LEU A 141 17.56 23.45 -11.25
C LEU A 141 16.05 23.29 -11.49
N ALA A 142 15.59 23.67 -12.69
CA ALA A 142 14.20 23.48 -13.09
C ALA A 142 13.82 21.98 -13.03
N ARG A 143 12.59 21.66 -12.57
CA ARG A 143 12.09 20.27 -12.44
C ARG A 143 12.29 19.45 -13.72
N GLN A 144 12.09 20.07 -14.88
CA GLN A 144 12.21 19.42 -16.18
C GLN A 144 13.65 18.97 -16.52
N GLY A 145 14.64 19.45 -15.78
CA GLY A 145 16.05 19.01 -15.89
C GLY A 145 16.35 17.67 -15.19
N PHE A 146 15.39 17.14 -14.41
CA PHE A 146 15.57 15.88 -13.71
C PHE A 146 14.69 14.76 -14.31
N PRO A 147 15.12 13.50 -14.18
CA PRO A 147 14.24 12.37 -14.49
C PRO A 147 12.95 12.40 -13.66
N THR A 148 11.87 11.89 -14.22
CA THR A 148 10.61 11.69 -13.47
C THR A 148 10.85 10.74 -12.32
N THR A 149 10.34 11.09 -11.14
CA THR A 149 10.39 10.26 -9.94
C THR A 149 8.99 9.90 -9.48
N TYR A 150 8.88 8.76 -8.83
CA TYR A 150 7.61 8.20 -8.38
C TYR A 150 7.65 7.95 -6.88
N VAL A 151 6.47 8.03 -6.25
CA VAL A 151 6.28 7.67 -4.85
C VAL A 151 5.24 6.57 -4.75
N ALA A 152 5.49 5.59 -3.88
CA ALA A 152 4.50 4.57 -3.54
C ALA A 152 3.34 5.25 -2.81
N ASN A 153 2.10 4.89 -3.18
CA ASN A 153 0.91 5.59 -2.70
C ASN A 153 -0.10 4.69 -1.97
N GLY A 154 0.30 3.47 -1.64
CA GLY A 154 -0.54 2.55 -0.87
C GLY A 154 -1.86 2.14 -1.54
N TYR A 155 -2.04 2.45 -2.84
CA TYR A 155 -3.29 2.11 -3.54
C TYR A 155 -3.49 0.60 -3.64
N VAL A 156 -2.49 -0.14 -4.09
CA VAL A 156 -2.46 -1.60 -4.14
C VAL A 156 -1.03 -2.12 -4.26
N ASP A 157 -0.68 -3.12 -3.48
CA ASP A 157 0.51 -3.94 -3.69
C ASP A 157 0.04 -5.37 -4.00
N VAL A 158 0.57 -5.99 -5.08
CA VAL A 158 0.30 -7.38 -5.42
C VAL A 158 1.57 -8.18 -5.24
N LEU A 159 1.51 -9.25 -4.47
CA LEU A 159 2.66 -9.98 -3.95
C LEU A 159 2.61 -11.44 -4.34
N SER A 160 3.76 -12.04 -4.65
CA SER A 160 3.90 -13.47 -4.89
C SER A 160 4.11 -14.23 -3.57
N ALA A 161 3.17 -15.10 -3.20
CA ALA A 161 3.35 -15.96 -2.03
C ALA A 161 4.59 -16.86 -2.19
N ARG A 162 4.81 -17.42 -3.40
CA ARG A 162 6.00 -18.22 -3.71
C ARG A 162 7.30 -17.43 -3.48
N PHE A 163 7.35 -16.17 -3.91
CA PHE A 163 8.54 -15.32 -3.72
C PHE A 163 8.78 -15.06 -2.23
N ILE A 164 7.72 -14.69 -1.48
CA ILE A 164 7.81 -14.49 -0.03
C ILE A 164 8.33 -15.74 0.67
N ARG A 165 7.76 -16.91 0.36
CA ARG A 165 8.19 -18.20 0.96
C ARG A 165 9.64 -18.53 0.68
N SER A 166 10.14 -18.23 -0.51
CA SER A 166 11.50 -18.58 -0.91
C SER A 166 12.58 -17.61 -0.41
N THR A 167 12.20 -16.34 -0.14
CA THR A 167 13.18 -15.29 0.14
C THR A 167 13.00 -14.60 1.50
N GLY A 168 11.80 -14.65 2.08
CA GLY A 168 11.43 -13.85 3.25
C GLY A 168 11.24 -12.35 2.96
N LEU A 169 11.21 -11.95 1.68
CA LEU A 169 11.05 -10.55 1.26
C LEU A 169 9.66 -10.32 0.65
N MET A 170 9.07 -9.14 0.86
CA MET A 170 7.79 -8.76 0.27
C MET A 170 7.91 -8.46 -1.22
N HIS A 171 8.88 -7.66 -1.62
CA HIS A 171 8.94 -7.05 -2.94
C HIS A 171 10.09 -7.61 -3.80
N GLY A 172 11.30 -7.75 -3.21
CA GLY A 172 12.50 -8.12 -3.97
C GLY A 172 13.01 -6.97 -4.86
N ASP A 173 13.69 -7.32 -5.94
CA ASP A 173 14.34 -6.40 -6.88
C ASP A 173 13.63 -6.29 -8.25
N ARG A 174 12.65 -7.15 -8.53
CA ARG A 174 11.88 -7.17 -9.79
C ARG A 174 10.43 -6.71 -9.55
N VAL A 175 10.28 -5.49 -9.03
CA VAL A 175 8.98 -4.91 -8.70
C VAL A 175 8.43 -4.14 -9.89
N MET A 176 7.24 -4.52 -10.34
CA MET A 176 6.51 -3.76 -11.37
C MET A 176 5.96 -2.46 -10.78
N ALA A 177 6.22 -1.34 -11.44
CA ALA A 177 5.52 -0.09 -11.14
C ALA A 177 4.13 -0.10 -11.76
N PHE A 178 3.11 0.16 -10.96
CA PHE A 178 1.72 0.32 -11.41
C PHE A 178 1.28 1.76 -11.19
N LEU A 179 1.15 2.50 -12.30
CA LEU A 179 0.75 3.91 -12.25
C LEU A 179 -0.74 4.03 -11.93
N THR A 180 -1.03 4.73 -10.83
CA THR A 180 -2.39 5.06 -10.40
C THR A 180 -2.55 6.57 -10.27
N PRO A 181 -3.81 7.10 -10.21
CA PRO A 181 -4.01 8.45 -9.72
C PRO A 181 -3.41 8.64 -8.32
N PRO A 182 -3.06 9.88 -7.94
CA PRO A 182 -2.69 10.19 -6.56
C PRO A 182 -3.79 9.71 -5.60
N ALA A 183 -3.39 9.07 -4.52
CA ALA A 183 -4.31 8.63 -3.47
C ALA A 183 -4.06 9.47 -2.21
N VAL A 184 -5.13 9.75 -1.47
CA VAL A 184 -5.02 10.36 -0.15
C VAL A 184 -4.77 9.25 0.86
N GLU A 185 -3.64 9.31 1.54
CA GLU A 185 -3.30 8.45 2.67
C GLU A 185 -3.59 9.20 3.97
N VAL A 186 -4.09 8.52 4.98
CA VAL A 186 -4.46 9.11 6.27
C VAL A 186 -3.41 8.76 7.29
N ASP A 187 -2.51 9.67 7.55
CA ASP A 187 -1.48 9.58 8.60
C ASP A 187 -1.68 10.64 9.67
N THR A 188 -2.36 11.74 9.35
CA THR A 188 -2.57 12.88 10.24
C THR A 188 -4.03 13.30 10.27
N GLU A 189 -4.39 14.11 11.29
CA GLU A 189 -5.71 14.74 11.37
C GLU A 189 -6.02 15.62 10.15
N MET A 190 -5.00 16.26 9.56
CA MET A 190 -5.17 17.08 8.36
C MET A 190 -5.56 16.22 7.16
N ASP A 191 -4.99 15.04 7.01
CA ASP A 191 -5.35 14.10 5.94
C ASP A 191 -6.79 13.63 6.10
N PHE A 192 -7.23 13.40 7.35
CA PHE A 192 -8.61 13.04 7.64
C PHE A 192 -9.58 14.15 7.22
N GLN A 193 -9.28 15.40 7.57
CA GLN A 193 -10.07 16.56 7.13
C GLN A 193 -10.11 16.70 5.61
N LEU A 194 -8.99 16.40 4.93
CA LEU A 194 -8.95 16.37 3.46
C LEU A 194 -9.88 15.28 2.90
N LEU A 195 -9.93 14.10 3.52
CA LEU A 195 -10.88 13.06 3.11
C LEU A 195 -12.34 13.50 3.31
N GLU A 196 -12.67 14.14 4.43
CA GLU A 196 -14.02 14.69 4.66
C GLU A 196 -14.39 15.72 3.59
N TYR A 197 -13.46 16.59 3.23
CA TYR A 197 -13.63 17.53 2.13
C TYR A 197 -13.86 16.81 0.79
N CYS A 198 -13.09 15.76 0.47
CA CYS A 198 -13.27 14.97 -0.74
C CYS A 198 -14.68 14.35 -0.79
N VAL A 199 -15.15 13.74 0.30
CA VAL A 199 -16.50 13.16 0.41
C VAL A 199 -17.60 14.20 0.27
N ALA A 200 -17.41 15.38 0.86
CA ALA A 200 -18.38 16.47 0.74
C ALA A 200 -18.54 16.97 -0.69
N ASN A 201 -17.46 16.92 -1.49
CA ASN A 201 -17.48 17.35 -2.90
C ASN A 201 -17.79 16.22 -3.89
N ASP A 202 -17.57 14.96 -3.50
CA ASP A 202 -17.91 13.77 -4.27
C ASP A 202 -18.52 12.68 -3.36
N PRO A 203 -19.82 12.73 -3.08
CA PRO A 203 -20.50 11.73 -2.26
C PRO A 203 -20.43 10.29 -2.82
N SER A 204 -20.05 10.11 -4.09
CA SER A 204 -19.94 8.77 -4.69
C SER A 204 -18.80 7.96 -4.04
N LEU A 205 -17.80 8.62 -3.46
CA LEU A 205 -16.68 7.98 -2.75
C LEU A 205 -17.13 7.12 -1.56
N VAL A 206 -18.27 7.43 -0.94
CA VAL A 206 -18.82 6.68 0.21
C VAL A 206 -19.90 5.67 -0.18
N SER A 207 -20.38 5.69 -1.42
CA SER A 207 -21.44 4.79 -1.90
C SER A 207 -21.10 3.30 -1.69
N PRO A 208 -19.84 2.85 -1.90
CA PRO A 208 -19.48 1.45 -1.75
C PRO A 208 -19.72 0.84 -0.36
N VAL A 209 -19.78 1.67 0.68
CA VAL A 209 -19.92 1.21 2.08
C VAL A 209 -21.37 1.20 2.53
N LYS A 210 -22.29 1.85 1.78
CA LYS A 210 -23.70 1.98 2.13
C LYS A 210 -24.60 0.91 1.49
N GLU A 211 -24.05 0.15 0.56
CA GLU A 211 -24.68 -0.98 -0.12
C GLU A 211 -24.24 -2.32 0.52
#